data_787cae44e4f12c7138f411c1d2d7bff4
#
_entry.id   787cae44e4f12c7138f411c1d2d7bff4
#
_cell.length_a   1.000
_cell.length_b   1.000
_cell.length_c   1.000
_cell.angle_alpha   90.00
_cell.angle_beta   90.00
_cell.angle_gamma   90.00
#
_symmetry.space_group_name_H-M   'P 1'
#
loop_
_entity.id
_entity.type
_entity.pdbx_description
1 polymer ?
#
loop_
_entity_poly.entity_id
_entity_poly.type
_entity_poly.pdbx_seq_one_letter_code
_entity_poly.pdbx_strand_id
1 'polypeptide(L)'
;LDNQEPTTPDGARGRLAELKANSEWRDAFVAGNGPQVAEFRRLSALAAKGDEQIISDALAGKAPSIDQIFIDPQMRDATHTIEALRGMGIHEENVARSVLDGSPVSAEERNQASIAKDRLMKDVDWTKKYLAGDGEARRQMGLLNVILTRSVKESAA
;
A
#
# COMPACT_ATOMS: atom_id res chain seq x y z
N LEU A 1 -14.53 29.70 -9.97
CA LEU A 1 -13.97 28.45 -9.49
C LEU A 1 -12.47 28.66 -9.38
N ASP A 2 -11.99 28.78 -8.14
CA ASP A 2 -10.59 28.98 -7.82
C ASP A 2 -9.79 27.75 -8.31
N ASN A 3 -9.11 27.94 -9.43
CA ASN A 3 -8.30 26.92 -10.08
C ASN A 3 -6.90 26.89 -9.43
N GLN A 4 -6.83 26.93 -8.09
CA GLN A 4 -5.57 26.79 -7.38
C GLN A 4 -5.06 25.36 -7.58
N GLU A 5 -3.92 25.25 -8.24
CA GLU A 5 -3.24 23.97 -8.38
C GLU A 5 -2.92 23.36 -7.00
N PRO A 6 -3.30 22.11 -6.74
CA PRO A 6 -3.01 21.51 -5.46
C PRO A 6 -1.51 21.40 -5.24
N THR A 7 -1.08 21.86 -4.07
CA THR A 7 0.32 21.82 -3.62
C THR A 7 0.56 20.72 -2.57
N THR A 8 -0.52 20.09 -2.08
CA THR A 8 -0.46 19.03 -1.08
C THR A 8 -0.87 17.68 -1.67
N PRO A 9 -0.37 16.56 -1.13
CA PRO A 9 -0.75 15.22 -1.57
C PRO A 9 -2.26 14.97 -1.50
N ASP A 10 -2.93 15.43 -0.43
CA ASP A 10 -4.39 15.26 -0.27
C ASP A 10 -5.18 16.10 -1.26
N GLY A 11 -4.74 17.32 -1.50
CA GLY A 11 -5.30 18.17 -2.55
C GLY A 11 -5.16 17.51 -3.93
N ALA A 12 -4.03 16.86 -4.21
CA ALA A 12 -3.80 16.15 -5.45
C ALA A 12 -4.74 14.93 -5.59
N ARG A 13 -4.98 14.18 -4.51
CA ARG A 13 -5.94 13.05 -4.51
C ARG A 13 -7.37 13.53 -4.76
N GLY A 14 -7.78 14.59 -4.07
CA GLY A 14 -9.10 15.21 -4.28
C GLY A 14 -9.27 15.67 -5.73
N ARG A 15 -8.30 16.36 -6.28
CA ARG A 15 -8.32 16.81 -7.68
C ARG A 15 -8.36 15.64 -8.67
N LEU A 16 -7.59 14.58 -8.44
CA LEU A 16 -7.67 13.38 -9.27
C LEU A 16 -9.04 12.71 -9.24
N ALA A 17 -9.72 12.70 -8.10
CA ALA A 17 -11.08 12.17 -7.98
C ALA A 17 -12.08 13.01 -8.78
N GLU A 18 -12.01 14.35 -8.70
CA GLU A 18 -12.83 15.28 -9.48
C GLU A 18 -12.61 15.08 -10.99
N LEU A 19 -11.36 15.03 -11.43
CA LEU A 19 -11.01 14.84 -12.84
C LEU A 19 -11.53 13.50 -13.38
N LYS A 20 -11.39 12.43 -12.59
CA LYS A 20 -11.93 11.12 -12.94
C LYS A 20 -13.47 11.09 -13.00
N ALA A 21 -14.16 11.94 -12.27
CA ALA A 21 -15.60 12.09 -12.34
C ALA A 21 -16.07 12.88 -13.57
N ASN A 22 -15.22 13.74 -14.13
CA ASN A 22 -15.54 14.57 -15.32
C ASN A 22 -15.38 13.73 -16.60
N SER A 23 -16.49 13.53 -17.33
CA SER A 23 -16.50 12.73 -18.56
C SER A 23 -15.66 13.35 -19.68
N GLU A 24 -15.78 14.66 -19.90
CA GLU A 24 -15.03 15.37 -20.96
C GLU A 24 -13.51 15.25 -20.74
N TRP A 25 -13.08 15.41 -19.48
CA TRP A 25 -11.68 15.26 -19.15
C TRP A 25 -11.19 13.84 -19.36
N ARG A 26 -11.98 12.83 -18.97
CA ARG A 26 -11.64 11.40 -19.17
C ARG A 26 -11.51 11.07 -20.66
N ASP A 27 -12.44 11.54 -21.47
CA ASP A 27 -12.43 11.28 -22.92
C ASP A 27 -11.18 11.91 -23.56
N ALA A 28 -10.84 13.13 -23.17
CA ALA A 28 -9.62 13.80 -23.61
C ALA A 28 -8.34 13.08 -23.13
N PHE A 29 -8.35 12.57 -21.90
CA PHE A 29 -7.24 11.78 -21.35
C PHE A 29 -7.03 10.46 -22.12
N VAL A 30 -8.12 9.73 -22.37
CA VAL A 30 -8.08 8.47 -23.14
C VAL A 30 -7.66 8.71 -24.58
N ALA A 31 -8.07 9.85 -25.16
CA ALA A 31 -7.61 10.29 -26.49
C ALA A 31 -6.13 10.68 -26.55
N GLY A 32 -5.44 10.69 -25.40
CA GLY A 32 -4.01 11.01 -25.30
C GLY A 32 -3.69 12.50 -25.38
N ASN A 33 -4.63 13.37 -25.07
CA ASN A 33 -4.40 14.82 -25.08
C ASN A 33 -3.30 15.19 -24.07
N GLY A 34 -2.24 15.82 -24.57
CA GLY A 34 -1.03 16.14 -23.81
C GLY A 34 -1.26 16.88 -22.49
N PRO A 35 -2.10 17.94 -22.43
CA PRO A 35 -2.40 18.65 -21.19
C PRO A 35 -3.00 17.75 -20.10
N GLN A 36 -3.99 16.90 -20.41
CA GLN A 36 -4.64 16.01 -19.46
C GLN A 36 -3.69 14.92 -18.97
N VAL A 37 -2.86 14.37 -19.85
CA VAL A 37 -1.84 13.38 -19.49
C VAL A 37 -0.78 14.01 -18.58
N ALA A 38 -0.33 15.24 -18.85
CA ALA A 38 0.62 15.96 -18.02
C ALA A 38 0.05 16.29 -16.64
N GLU A 39 -1.20 16.78 -16.58
CA GLU A 39 -1.91 17.05 -15.33
C GLU A 39 -2.05 15.79 -14.48
N PHE A 40 -2.47 14.68 -15.08
CA PHE A 40 -2.58 13.39 -14.39
C PHE A 40 -1.25 12.92 -13.80
N ARG A 41 -0.16 12.96 -14.60
CA ARG A 41 1.17 12.56 -14.14
C ARG A 41 1.66 13.40 -12.97
N ARG A 42 1.48 14.73 -13.05
CA ARG A 42 1.88 15.66 -11.99
C ARG A 42 1.10 15.39 -10.69
N LEU A 43 -0.21 15.29 -10.78
CA LEU A 43 -1.06 15.03 -9.61
C LEU A 43 -0.79 13.65 -9.00
N SER A 44 -0.58 12.63 -9.83
CA SER A 44 -0.23 11.29 -9.36
C SER A 44 1.13 11.26 -8.65
N ALA A 45 2.12 11.98 -9.18
CA ALA A 45 3.43 12.09 -8.53
C ALA A 45 3.36 12.84 -7.18
N LEU A 46 2.50 13.86 -7.08
CA LEU A 46 2.30 14.60 -5.84
C LEU A 46 1.54 13.75 -4.79
N ALA A 47 0.52 13.01 -5.21
CA ALA A 47 -0.21 12.07 -4.36
C ALA A 47 0.71 10.97 -3.80
N ALA A 48 1.59 10.41 -4.64
CA ALA A 48 2.54 9.36 -4.24
C ALA A 48 3.54 9.83 -3.17
N LYS A 49 3.91 11.11 -3.12
CA LYS A 49 4.74 11.65 -2.03
C LYS A 49 4.06 11.57 -0.66
N GLY A 50 2.72 11.71 -0.63
CA GLY A 50 1.96 11.53 0.60
C GLY A 50 1.93 10.08 1.06
N ASP A 51 1.83 9.13 0.12
CA ASP A 51 1.88 7.70 0.41
C ASP A 51 3.24 7.31 1.01
N GLU A 52 4.34 7.83 0.47
CA GLU A 52 5.69 7.61 1.00
C GLU A 52 5.83 8.13 2.44
N GLN A 53 5.28 9.31 2.74
CA GLN A 53 5.32 9.87 4.09
C GLN A 53 4.50 9.01 5.08
N ILE A 54 3.33 8.54 4.68
CA ILE A 54 2.48 7.65 5.49
C ILE A 54 3.22 6.35 5.81
N ILE A 55 3.84 5.73 4.81
CA ILE A 55 4.61 4.50 4.99
C ILE A 55 5.79 4.76 5.94
N SER A 56 6.54 5.84 5.74
CA SER A 56 7.67 6.20 6.57
C SER A 56 7.27 6.42 8.03
N ASP A 57 6.19 7.14 8.29
CA ASP A 57 5.69 7.41 9.63
C ASP A 57 5.18 6.14 10.33
N ALA A 58 4.49 5.27 9.60
CA ALA A 58 4.03 3.99 10.11
C ALA A 58 5.21 3.04 10.45
N LEU A 59 6.24 2.99 9.61
CA LEU A 59 7.46 2.22 9.86
C LEU A 59 8.24 2.73 11.07
N ALA A 60 8.29 4.05 11.27
CA ALA A 60 8.90 4.69 12.43
C ALA A 60 8.11 4.45 13.73
N GLY A 61 6.95 3.79 13.67
CA GLY A 61 6.08 3.57 14.83
C GLY A 61 5.41 4.84 15.35
N LYS A 62 5.35 5.89 14.53
CA LYS A 62 4.59 7.09 14.85
C LYS A 62 3.11 6.72 14.77
N ALA A 63 2.48 6.53 15.94
CA ALA A 63 1.05 6.31 16.01
C ALA A 63 0.33 7.53 15.43
N PRO A 64 -0.54 7.35 14.43
CA PRO A 64 -1.39 8.43 13.97
C PRO A 64 -2.28 8.91 15.14
N SER A 65 -2.55 10.20 15.21
CA SER A 65 -3.55 10.70 16.15
C SER A 65 -4.91 10.06 15.85
N ILE A 66 -5.77 9.95 16.86
CA ILE A 66 -7.12 9.41 16.67
C ILE A 66 -7.84 10.12 15.52
N ASP A 67 -7.67 11.43 15.41
CA ASP A 67 -8.25 12.23 14.33
C ASP A 67 -7.69 11.83 12.94
N GLN A 68 -6.41 11.55 12.84
CA GLN A 68 -5.78 11.08 11.59
C GLN A 68 -6.24 9.68 11.17
N ILE A 69 -6.48 8.78 12.12
CA ILE A 69 -7.02 7.43 11.86
C ILE A 69 -8.42 7.51 11.22
N PHE A 70 -9.25 8.47 11.67
CA PHE A 70 -10.60 8.65 11.11
C PHE A 70 -10.61 9.41 9.79
N ILE A 71 -9.63 10.29 9.56
CA ILE A 71 -9.56 11.15 8.38
C ILE A 71 -8.78 10.50 7.23
N ASP A 72 -7.75 9.68 7.52
CA ASP A 72 -6.91 9.05 6.50
C ASP A 72 -6.99 7.51 6.55
N PRO A 73 -7.86 6.92 5.72
CA PRO A 73 -7.98 5.45 5.60
C PRO A 73 -6.66 4.77 5.21
N GLN A 74 -5.80 5.43 4.42
CA GLN A 74 -4.53 4.84 3.97
C GLN A 74 -3.53 4.71 5.12
N MET A 75 -3.47 5.70 6.01
CA MET A 75 -2.61 5.62 7.20
C MET A 75 -3.05 4.48 8.13
N ARG A 76 -4.34 4.32 8.32
CA ARG A 76 -4.89 3.20 9.09
C ARG A 76 -4.50 1.85 8.46
N ASP A 77 -4.68 1.71 7.16
CA ASP A 77 -4.40 0.46 6.46
C ASP A 77 -2.89 0.15 6.45
N ALA A 78 -2.03 1.16 6.30
CA ALA A 78 -0.58 1.00 6.42
C ALA A 78 -0.17 0.54 7.82
N THR A 79 -0.69 1.18 8.86
CA THR A 79 -0.40 0.81 10.26
C THR A 79 -0.83 -0.63 10.54
N HIS A 80 -2.05 -1.01 10.19
CA HIS A 80 -2.55 -2.38 10.37
C HIS A 80 -1.75 -3.42 9.57
N THR A 81 -1.30 -3.07 8.38
CA THR A 81 -0.46 -3.95 7.56
C THR A 81 0.88 -4.19 8.23
N ILE A 82 1.54 -3.14 8.72
CA ILE A 82 2.83 -3.24 9.41
C ILE A 82 2.70 -4.03 10.72
N GLU A 83 1.65 -3.79 11.50
CA GLU A 83 1.39 -4.55 12.73
C GLU A 83 1.15 -6.03 12.45
N ALA A 84 0.38 -6.37 11.42
CA ALA A 84 0.14 -7.75 11.02
C ALA A 84 1.42 -8.45 10.56
N LEU A 85 2.29 -7.79 9.78
CA LEU A 85 3.59 -8.33 9.36
C LEU A 85 4.50 -8.58 10.58
N ARG A 86 4.60 -7.63 11.50
CA ARG A 86 5.37 -7.77 12.74
C ARG A 86 4.85 -8.90 13.61
N GLY A 87 3.55 -9.06 13.72
CA GLY A 87 2.91 -10.17 14.43
C GLY A 87 3.25 -11.55 13.85
N MET A 88 3.54 -11.62 12.55
CA MET A 88 4.05 -12.83 11.89
C MET A 88 5.56 -13.00 11.98
N GLY A 89 6.27 -12.06 12.62
CA GLY A 89 7.73 -12.07 12.75
C GLY A 89 8.47 -11.52 11.53
N ILE A 90 7.79 -10.77 10.68
CA ILE A 90 8.36 -10.08 9.51
C ILE A 90 8.56 -8.61 9.89
N HIS A 91 9.82 -8.20 10.06
CA HIS A 91 10.18 -6.87 10.55
C HIS A 91 10.90 -6.02 9.49
N GLU A 92 11.20 -6.57 8.33
CA GLU A 92 11.93 -5.92 7.25
C GLU A 92 11.11 -4.81 6.63
N GLU A 93 11.68 -3.62 6.60
CA GLU A 93 11.07 -2.41 6.02
C GLU A 93 10.71 -2.61 4.53
N ASN A 94 11.60 -3.22 3.77
CA ASN A 94 11.37 -3.49 2.34
C ASN A 94 10.15 -4.39 2.10
N VAL A 95 9.90 -5.36 2.99
CA VAL A 95 8.71 -6.23 2.90
C VAL A 95 7.43 -5.44 3.14
N ALA A 96 7.43 -4.57 4.16
CA ALA A 96 6.29 -3.70 4.41
C ALA A 96 6.02 -2.76 3.22
N ARG A 97 7.06 -2.14 2.65
CA ARG A 97 6.95 -1.32 1.43
C ARG A 97 6.41 -2.12 0.25
N SER A 98 6.93 -3.32 0.04
CA SER A 98 6.48 -4.21 -1.03
C SER A 98 4.97 -4.48 -0.98
N VAL A 99 4.41 -4.64 0.22
CA VAL A 99 2.97 -4.84 0.39
C VAL A 99 2.19 -3.56 0.11
N LEU A 100 2.68 -2.40 0.59
CA LEU A 100 1.97 -1.12 0.53
C LEU A 100 2.08 -0.43 -0.83
N ASP A 101 3.24 -0.45 -1.47
CA ASP A 101 3.52 0.31 -2.70
C ASP A 101 3.85 -0.57 -3.92
N GLY A 102 4.00 -1.88 -3.74
CA GLY A 102 4.31 -2.80 -4.82
C GLY A 102 5.79 -2.96 -5.13
N SER A 103 6.68 -2.43 -4.32
CA SER A 103 8.12 -2.56 -4.48
C SER A 103 8.57 -4.02 -4.58
N PRO A 104 9.61 -4.35 -5.37
CA PRO A 104 10.13 -5.71 -5.47
C PRO A 104 10.82 -6.12 -4.16
N VAL A 105 10.76 -7.40 -3.84
CA VAL A 105 11.41 -8.01 -2.67
C VAL A 105 12.71 -8.70 -3.05
N SER A 106 13.60 -8.93 -2.07
CA SER A 106 14.76 -9.79 -2.27
C SER A 106 14.36 -11.28 -2.23
N ALA A 107 15.24 -12.15 -2.73
CA ALA A 107 15.04 -13.60 -2.64
C ALA A 107 14.98 -14.07 -1.18
N GLU A 108 15.76 -13.45 -0.30
CA GLU A 108 15.76 -13.75 1.15
C GLU A 108 14.45 -13.34 1.82
N GLU A 109 13.96 -12.13 1.57
CA GLU A 109 12.69 -11.63 2.09
C GLU A 109 11.51 -12.50 1.63
N ARG A 110 11.53 -12.93 0.36
CA ARG A 110 10.55 -13.88 -0.17
C ARG A 110 10.61 -15.24 0.52
N ASN A 111 11.82 -15.74 0.80
CA ASN A 111 12.01 -16.98 1.54
C ASN A 111 11.49 -16.88 2.97
N GLN A 112 11.73 -15.78 3.66
CA GLN A 112 11.17 -15.52 5.00
C GLN A 112 9.65 -15.53 5.00
N ALA A 113 9.01 -14.93 4.00
CA ALA A 113 7.56 -14.98 3.86
C ALA A 113 7.04 -16.41 3.63
N SER A 114 7.78 -17.23 2.87
CA SER A 114 7.47 -18.66 2.70
C SER A 114 7.54 -19.42 4.01
N ILE A 115 8.60 -19.22 4.78
CA ILE A 115 8.78 -19.84 6.10
C ILE A 115 7.67 -19.42 7.06
N ALA A 116 7.31 -18.14 7.08
CA ALA A 116 6.21 -17.64 7.90
C ALA A 116 4.88 -18.30 7.52
N LYS A 117 4.60 -18.42 6.22
CA LYS A 117 3.40 -19.10 5.72
C LYS A 117 3.35 -20.56 6.15
N ASP A 118 4.44 -21.30 5.98
CA ASP A 118 4.53 -22.70 6.36
C ASP A 118 4.33 -22.89 7.87
N ARG A 119 4.87 -21.97 8.68
CA ARG A 119 4.68 -21.98 10.14
C ARG A 119 3.22 -21.78 10.50
N LEU A 120 2.54 -20.80 9.91
CA LEU A 120 1.12 -20.56 10.16
C LEU A 120 0.25 -21.76 9.73
N MET A 121 0.54 -22.34 8.58
CA MET A 121 -0.22 -23.50 8.09
C MET A 121 -0.01 -24.77 8.94
N LYS A 122 1.09 -24.89 9.67
CA LYS A 122 1.33 -25.97 10.63
C LYS A 122 0.69 -25.71 12.00
N ASP A 123 0.31 -24.49 12.29
CA ASP A 123 -0.41 -24.14 13.52
C ASP A 123 -1.89 -24.53 13.38
N VAL A 124 -2.27 -25.54 14.19
CA VAL A 124 -3.64 -26.12 14.14
C VAL A 124 -4.70 -25.09 14.54
N ASP A 125 -4.42 -24.25 15.53
CA ASP A 125 -5.38 -23.26 16.01
C ASP A 125 -5.53 -22.13 15.02
N TRP A 126 -4.44 -21.69 14.40
CA TRP A 126 -4.47 -20.70 13.33
C TRP A 126 -5.23 -21.26 12.10
N THR A 127 -4.96 -22.51 11.71
CA THR A 127 -5.63 -23.16 10.57
C THR A 127 -7.14 -23.26 10.80
N LYS A 128 -7.59 -23.61 12.01
CA LYS A 128 -9.02 -23.61 12.36
C LYS A 128 -9.64 -22.23 12.21
N LYS A 129 -8.98 -21.16 12.70
CA LYS A 129 -9.43 -19.78 12.53
C LYS A 129 -9.54 -19.39 11.06
N TYR A 130 -8.52 -19.70 10.27
CA TYR A 130 -8.50 -19.41 8.84
C TYR A 130 -9.67 -20.08 8.10
N LEU A 131 -9.91 -21.39 8.36
CA LEU A 131 -11.01 -22.14 7.76
C LEU A 131 -12.39 -21.66 8.25
N ALA A 132 -12.49 -21.18 9.50
CA ALA A 132 -13.70 -20.58 10.04
C ALA A 132 -13.97 -19.17 9.48
N GLY A 133 -13.05 -18.60 8.70
CA GLY A 133 -13.22 -17.30 8.08
C GLY A 133 -12.79 -16.12 8.94
N ASP A 134 -11.96 -16.34 9.95
CA ASP A 134 -11.40 -15.29 10.79
C ASP A 134 -10.71 -14.22 9.95
N GLY A 135 -11.05 -12.97 10.21
CA GLY A 135 -10.58 -11.83 9.41
C GLY A 135 -9.08 -11.62 9.51
N GLU A 136 -8.50 -11.82 10.70
CA GLU A 136 -7.06 -11.64 10.91
C GLU A 136 -6.26 -12.76 10.24
N ALA A 137 -6.68 -14.02 10.39
CA ALA A 137 -6.02 -15.15 9.74
C ALA A 137 -6.06 -15.01 8.20
N ARG A 138 -7.18 -14.55 7.63
CA ARG A 138 -7.31 -14.28 6.20
C ARG A 138 -6.42 -13.12 5.76
N ARG A 139 -6.32 -12.07 6.56
CA ARG A 139 -5.42 -10.93 6.30
C ARG A 139 -3.97 -11.39 6.26
N GLN A 140 -3.52 -12.12 7.26
CA GLN A 140 -2.16 -12.66 7.35
C GLN A 140 -1.81 -13.52 6.13
N MET A 141 -2.69 -14.43 5.74
CA MET A 141 -2.50 -15.24 4.53
C MET A 141 -2.44 -14.38 3.27
N GLY A 142 -3.31 -13.38 3.17
CA GLY A 142 -3.34 -12.44 2.05
C GLY A 142 -2.02 -11.66 1.91
N LEU A 143 -1.49 -11.12 3.01
CA LEU A 143 -0.22 -10.40 3.02
C LEU A 143 0.95 -11.30 2.59
N LEU A 144 1.03 -12.52 3.11
CA LEU A 144 2.07 -13.48 2.72
C LEU A 144 1.99 -13.84 1.24
N ASN A 145 0.78 -14.05 0.71
CA ASN A 145 0.60 -14.32 -0.72
C ASN A 145 1.01 -13.11 -1.59
N VAL A 146 0.71 -11.88 -1.17
CA VAL A 146 1.17 -10.66 -1.86
C VAL A 146 2.70 -10.63 -1.95
N ILE A 147 3.41 -10.87 -0.83
CA ILE A 147 4.88 -10.88 -0.81
C ILE A 147 5.43 -11.98 -1.74
N LEU A 148 4.86 -13.18 -1.67
CA LEU A 148 5.31 -14.34 -2.45
C LEU A 148 5.11 -14.16 -3.97
N THR A 149 4.15 -13.34 -4.37
CA THR A 149 3.86 -13.05 -5.80
C THR A 149 4.59 -11.83 -6.33
N ARG A 150 5.29 -11.06 -5.48
CA ARG A 150 6.09 -9.90 -5.93
C ARG A 150 7.28 -10.32 -6.78
N SER A 151 7.68 -9.43 -7.67
CA SER A 151 8.94 -9.59 -8.41
C SER A 151 10.12 -9.60 -7.43
N VAL A 152 11.10 -10.45 -7.72
CA VAL A 152 12.35 -10.50 -6.95
C VAL A 152 13.31 -9.49 -7.55
N LYS A 153 13.98 -8.70 -6.69
CA LYS A 153 15.09 -7.85 -7.14
C LYS A 153 16.16 -8.75 -7.72
N GLU A 154 16.58 -8.50 -8.97
CA GLU A 154 17.78 -9.12 -9.50
C GLU A 154 18.96 -8.68 -8.62
N SER A 155 19.67 -9.66 -8.07
CA SER A 155 20.93 -9.37 -7.40
C SER A 155 21.86 -8.81 -8.46
N ALA A 156 22.28 -7.55 -8.32
CA ALA A 156 23.37 -7.03 -9.12
C ALA A 156 24.57 -7.95 -8.91
N ALA A 157 24.96 -8.63 -9.96
CA ALA A 157 26.13 -9.49 -9.99
C ALA A 157 27.41 -8.64 -9.87
#